data_650ffdc69dfbf12d56afe31dc3f3e1fc
#
_entry.id   650ffdc69dfbf12d56afe31dc3f3e1fc
#
_cell.length_a   1.000
_cell.length_b   1.000
_cell.length_c   1.000
_cell.angle_alpha   90.00
_cell.angle_beta   90.00
_cell.angle_gamma   90.00
#
_symmetry.space_group_name_H-M   'P 1'
#
loop_
_entity.id
_entity.type
_entity.pdbx_description
1 polymer ?
#
loop_
_entity_poly.entity_id
_entity_poly.type
_entity_poly.pdbx_seq_one_letter_code
_entity_poly.pdbx_strand_id
1 'polypeptide(L)'
;MNNEKEIENLEAYRLKIRKNALIAMGISSAVAFVGLFLFATPFFGWYSEDFEDYKTIFALSFAFIILGITFIFVFKSFFNSRFKRKINEKFKDYFLNMFFKEGYTYDYSKGLSFEVLNQSEILNRPDEYKTSNYFCSRNEGLTFVGADYDLIFYHYYTDKDGNRHRTENHNPGKFYVFTYPRKFNHYLLIMEKNNGGEAFRLPNKKSAIEFESMDFNKRFSVFCDDPAFAFFVITPQVQLNLMKFDDDISSRLIVILKENKLFLFMNNFTSKTKISLFKKLDQEQINKYASELKLPLTLADDMDLEKEKFHNKDFEF
;
A
#
# COMPACT_ATOMS: atom_id res chain seq x y z
N MET A 1 22.07 6.87 -19.92
CA MET A 1 23.29 7.27 -19.16
C MET A 1 23.01 7.81 -17.75
N ASN A 2 21.95 8.62 -17.52
CA ASN A 2 21.60 9.08 -16.16
C ASN A 2 20.97 7.95 -15.30
N ASN A 3 20.21 7.07 -15.91
CA ASN A 3 19.44 6.01 -15.25
C ASN A 3 20.32 4.92 -14.63
N GLU A 4 21.39 4.51 -15.29
CA GLU A 4 22.30 3.48 -14.80
C GLU A 4 23.07 3.96 -13.55
N LYS A 5 23.53 5.23 -13.56
CA LYS A 5 24.19 5.83 -12.39
C LYS A 5 23.30 5.90 -11.15
N GLU A 6 22.00 6.20 -11.31
CA GLU A 6 21.08 6.26 -10.17
C GLU A 6 20.83 4.86 -9.59
N ILE A 7 20.73 3.85 -10.44
CA ILE A 7 20.59 2.45 -10.02
C ILE A 7 21.85 1.96 -9.30
N GLU A 8 23.03 2.29 -9.84
CA GLU A 8 24.31 1.99 -9.19
C GLU A 8 24.44 2.68 -7.83
N ASN A 9 24.01 3.94 -7.71
CA ASN A 9 24.00 4.66 -6.45
C ASN A 9 23.06 4.01 -5.42
N LEU A 10 21.89 3.52 -5.88
CA LEU A 10 20.94 2.79 -5.01
C LEU A 10 21.56 1.48 -4.53
N GLU A 11 22.16 0.73 -5.42
CA GLU A 11 22.78 -0.55 -5.08
C GLU A 11 23.99 -0.35 -4.13
N ALA A 12 24.81 0.67 -4.37
CA ALA A 12 25.90 1.05 -3.47
C ALA A 12 25.37 1.41 -2.06
N TYR A 13 24.28 2.17 -1.99
CA TYR A 13 23.63 2.51 -0.74
C TYR A 13 23.03 1.27 -0.04
N ARG A 14 22.38 0.37 -0.81
CA ARG A 14 21.88 -0.91 -0.30
C ARG A 14 23.00 -1.75 0.31
N LEU A 15 24.11 -1.89 -0.39
CA LEU A 15 25.29 -2.66 0.08
C LEU A 15 25.87 -2.06 1.37
N LYS A 16 25.95 -0.73 1.48
CA LYS A 16 26.42 -0.04 2.70
C LYS A 16 25.50 -0.35 3.89
N ILE A 17 24.19 -0.22 3.73
CA ILE A 17 23.22 -0.51 4.81
C ILE A 17 23.22 -2.00 5.15
N ARG A 18 23.27 -2.88 4.13
CA ARG A 18 23.36 -4.33 4.33
C ARG A 18 24.58 -4.72 5.15
N LYS A 19 25.75 -4.12 4.87
CA LYS A 19 26.97 -4.35 5.65
C LYS A 19 26.77 -4.00 7.13
N ASN A 20 26.20 -2.83 7.41
CA ASN A 20 25.93 -2.39 8.78
C ASN A 20 24.90 -3.30 9.48
N ALA A 21 23.85 -3.73 8.74
CA ALA A 21 22.85 -4.66 9.25
C ALA A 21 23.48 -6.03 9.60
N LEU A 22 24.34 -6.56 8.74
CA LEU A 22 25.02 -7.83 8.98
C LEU A 22 25.98 -7.75 10.19
N ILE A 23 26.68 -6.64 10.36
CA ILE A 23 27.54 -6.42 11.55
C ILE A 23 26.69 -6.40 12.82
N ALA A 24 25.61 -5.62 12.85
CA ALA A 24 24.70 -5.54 14.00
C ALA A 24 24.07 -6.90 14.34
N MET A 25 23.62 -7.64 13.32
CA MET A 25 23.06 -8.98 13.48
C MET A 25 24.14 -9.99 13.93
N GLY A 26 25.38 -9.86 13.46
CA GLY A 26 26.51 -10.67 13.89
C GLY A 26 26.83 -10.48 15.38
N ILE A 27 26.85 -9.24 15.86
CA ILE A 27 27.02 -8.92 17.29
C ILE A 27 25.87 -9.54 18.11
N SER A 28 24.63 -9.40 17.65
CA SER A 28 23.46 -9.97 18.33
C SER A 28 23.51 -11.51 18.37
N SER A 29 23.99 -12.14 17.30
CA SER A 29 24.20 -13.59 17.25
C SER A 29 25.28 -14.03 18.21
N ALA A 30 26.37 -13.25 18.36
CA ALA A 30 27.42 -13.53 19.34
C ALA A 30 26.87 -13.46 20.77
N VAL A 31 26.02 -12.51 21.09
CA VAL A 31 25.32 -12.42 22.39
C VAL A 31 24.47 -13.66 22.66
N ALA A 32 23.65 -14.08 21.66
CA ALA A 32 22.85 -15.31 21.79
C ALA A 32 23.74 -16.55 21.96
N PHE A 33 24.87 -16.60 21.25
CA PHE A 33 25.85 -17.73 21.37
C PHE A 33 26.49 -17.79 22.73
N VAL A 34 26.82 -16.65 23.36
CA VAL A 34 27.30 -16.60 24.76
C VAL A 34 26.23 -17.18 25.69
N GLY A 35 24.97 -16.86 25.51
CA GLY A 35 23.87 -17.46 26.28
C GLY A 35 23.80 -18.98 26.10
N LEU A 36 23.92 -19.48 24.86
CA LEU A 36 23.94 -20.92 24.59
C LEU A 36 25.19 -21.61 25.24
N PHE A 37 26.32 -20.95 25.20
CA PHE A 37 27.52 -21.44 25.83
C PHE A 37 27.34 -21.54 27.36
N LEU A 38 26.85 -20.50 28.01
CA LEU A 38 26.53 -20.52 29.44
C LEU A 38 25.51 -21.61 29.80
N PHE A 39 24.51 -21.82 28.96
CA PHE A 39 23.49 -22.88 29.11
C PHE A 39 24.16 -24.28 29.09
N ALA A 40 25.17 -24.46 28.27
CA ALA A 40 25.87 -25.75 28.11
C ALA A 40 26.89 -26.05 29.21
N THR A 41 27.43 -25.04 29.91
CA THR A 41 28.51 -25.20 30.88
C THR A 41 28.22 -26.20 32.02
N PRO A 42 26.99 -26.29 32.57
CA PRO A 42 26.69 -27.30 33.60
C PRO A 42 26.84 -28.74 33.12
N PHE A 43 26.57 -29.01 31.85
CA PHE A 43 26.67 -30.36 31.25
C PHE A 43 28.12 -30.83 31.12
N PHE A 44 29.10 -29.92 31.16
CA PHE A 44 30.53 -30.23 31.08
C PHE A 44 31.21 -30.33 32.47
N GLY A 45 30.41 -30.26 33.57
CA GLY A 45 30.94 -30.40 34.93
C GLY A 45 31.86 -29.24 35.36
N TRP A 46 31.71 -28.06 34.78
CA TRP A 46 32.57 -26.90 35.07
C TRP A 46 32.13 -26.09 36.31
N TYR A 47 31.10 -26.55 37.03
CA TYR A 47 30.58 -25.88 38.22
C TYR A 47 30.50 -26.81 39.41
N SER A 48 30.65 -26.28 40.64
CA SER A 48 30.41 -26.94 41.90
C SER A 48 28.95 -27.29 42.10
N GLU A 49 28.66 -28.29 42.96
CA GLU A 49 27.31 -28.89 43.14
C GLU A 49 26.26 -28.01 43.81
N ASP A 50 26.49 -26.68 43.95
CA ASP A 50 25.55 -25.77 44.60
C ASP A 50 24.38 -25.42 43.66
N PHE A 51 23.17 -25.84 44.02
CA PHE A 51 21.95 -25.73 43.25
C PHE A 51 21.51 -24.26 42.97
N GLU A 52 21.83 -23.32 43.84
CA GLU A 52 21.50 -21.88 43.66
C GLU A 52 22.35 -21.27 42.54
N ASP A 53 23.59 -21.66 42.35
CA ASP A 53 24.43 -21.18 41.24
C ASP A 53 23.90 -21.63 39.87
N TYR A 54 23.37 -22.85 39.78
CA TYR A 54 22.73 -23.36 38.56
C TYR A 54 21.54 -22.53 38.14
N LYS A 55 20.61 -22.15 39.05
CA LYS A 55 19.47 -21.33 38.74
C LYS A 55 19.86 -19.98 38.15
N THR A 56 20.84 -19.34 38.76
CA THR A 56 21.36 -18.03 38.33
C THR A 56 21.96 -18.12 36.92
N ILE A 57 22.79 -19.13 36.66
CA ILE A 57 23.40 -19.34 35.35
C ILE A 57 22.36 -19.65 34.28
N PHE A 58 21.38 -20.51 34.57
CA PHE A 58 20.27 -20.78 33.66
C PHE A 58 19.44 -19.50 33.36
N ALA A 59 19.12 -18.71 34.38
CA ALA A 59 18.40 -17.47 34.19
C ALA A 59 19.16 -16.49 33.30
N LEU A 60 20.45 -16.31 33.54
CA LEU A 60 21.33 -15.48 32.72
C LEU A 60 21.47 -16.01 31.28
N SER A 61 21.62 -17.32 31.11
CA SER A 61 21.76 -17.94 29.79
C SER A 61 20.49 -17.68 28.94
N PHE A 62 19.29 -17.88 29.50
CA PHE A 62 18.05 -17.58 28.83
C PHE A 62 17.88 -16.09 28.52
N ALA A 63 18.29 -15.22 29.44
CA ALA A 63 18.24 -13.77 29.20
C ALA A 63 19.13 -13.37 28.01
N PHE A 64 20.35 -13.89 27.90
CA PHE A 64 21.26 -13.62 26.77
C PHE A 64 20.75 -14.19 25.45
N ILE A 65 20.15 -15.40 25.45
CA ILE A 65 19.58 -16.02 24.26
C ILE A 65 18.40 -15.16 23.75
N ILE A 66 17.46 -14.83 24.64
CA ILE A 66 16.28 -14.02 24.29
C ILE A 66 16.71 -12.64 23.79
N LEU A 67 17.64 -11.99 24.49
CA LEU A 67 18.16 -10.67 24.13
C LEU A 67 18.81 -10.70 22.74
N GLY A 68 19.68 -11.68 22.48
CA GLY A 68 20.36 -11.81 21.20
C GLY A 68 19.38 -12.06 20.04
N ILE A 69 18.41 -12.95 20.21
CA ILE A 69 17.38 -13.23 19.20
C ILE A 69 16.51 -11.98 18.96
N THR A 70 16.08 -11.32 20.03
CA THR A 70 15.27 -10.10 19.92
C THR A 70 15.99 -9.00 19.14
N PHE A 71 17.27 -8.77 19.44
CA PHE A 71 18.07 -7.77 18.73
C PHE A 71 18.27 -8.12 17.24
N ILE A 72 18.38 -9.39 16.87
CA ILE A 72 18.46 -9.78 15.46
C ILE A 72 17.18 -9.29 14.71
N PHE A 73 15.99 -9.54 15.26
CA PHE A 73 14.73 -9.11 14.65
C PHE A 73 14.60 -7.58 14.63
N VAL A 74 14.94 -6.91 15.72
CA VAL A 74 14.88 -5.44 15.82
C VAL A 74 15.81 -4.80 14.80
N PHE A 75 17.07 -5.21 14.70
CA PHE A 75 18.01 -4.64 13.74
C PHE A 75 17.63 -4.95 12.31
N LYS A 76 17.19 -6.18 12.01
CA LYS A 76 16.66 -6.53 10.68
C LYS A 76 15.50 -5.61 10.28
N SER A 77 14.54 -5.39 11.16
CA SER A 77 13.40 -4.51 10.93
C SER A 77 13.86 -3.06 10.76
N PHE A 78 14.70 -2.56 11.65
CA PHE A 78 15.22 -1.19 11.63
C PHE A 78 15.94 -0.84 10.33
N PHE A 79 16.92 -1.68 9.93
CA PHE A 79 17.69 -1.42 8.71
C PHE A 79 16.85 -1.57 7.45
N ASN A 80 15.91 -2.52 7.44
CA ASN A 80 14.99 -2.68 6.31
C ASN A 80 14.04 -1.49 6.18
N SER A 81 13.51 -0.97 7.28
CA SER A 81 12.65 0.23 7.30
C SER A 81 13.43 1.47 6.86
N ARG A 82 14.68 1.64 7.33
CA ARG A 82 15.56 2.73 6.91
C ARG A 82 15.85 2.68 5.41
N PHE A 83 16.08 1.49 4.86
CA PHE A 83 16.31 1.31 3.43
C PHE A 83 15.05 1.63 2.62
N LYS A 84 13.87 1.11 3.02
CA LYS A 84 12.58 1.41 2.37
C LYS A 84 12.27 2.91 2.38
N ARG A 85 12.50 3.60 3.52
CA ARG A 85 12.32 5.04 3.61
C ARG A 85 13.18 5.78 2.59
N LYS A 86 14.46 5.40 2.44
CA LYS A 86 15.36 6.03 1.47
C LYS A 86 14.91 5.82 0.02
N ILE A 87 14.37 4.63 -0.29
CA ILE A 87 13.76 4.37 -1.60
C ILE A 87 12.58 5.32 -1.83
N ASN A 88 11.67 5.44 -0.86
CA ASN A 88 10.53 6.33 -1.00
C ASN A 88 10.94 7.81 -1.13
N GLU A 89 11.96 8.25 -0.38
CA GLU A 89 12.43 9.64 -0.41
C GLU A 89 13.09 10.04 -1.73
N LYS A 90 13.97 9.21 -2.27
CA LYS A 90 14.85 9.59 -3.40
C LYS A 90 14.58 8.85 -4.69
N PHE A 91 14.19 7.58 -4.61
CA PHE A 91 14.06 6.73 -5.79
C PHE A 91 12.65 6.73 -6.36
N LYS A 92 11.62 6.94 -5.54
CA LYS A 92 10.27 7.13 -6.06
C LYS A 92 10.20 8.39 -6.91
N ASP A 93 10.85 9.47 -6.49
CA ASP A 93 10.99 10.70 -7.27
C ASP A 93 11.67 10.44 -8.62
N TYR A 94 12.76 9.69 -8.61
CA TYR A 94 13.42 9.27 -9.84
C TYR A 94 12.51 8.46 -10.79
N PHE A 95 11.74 7.49 -10.26
CA PHE A 95 10.80 6.71 -11.07
C PHE A 95 9.66 7.56 -11.62
N LEU A 96 9.16 8.51 -10.84
CA LEU A 96 8.14 9.45 -11.29
C LEU A 96 8.66 10.33 -12.45
N ASN A 97 9.92 10.76 -12.38
CA ASN A 97 10.57 11.47 -13.48
C ASN A 97 10.61 10.68 -14.80
N MET A 98 10.63 9.35 -14.74
CA MET A 98 10.58 8.53 -15.96
C MET A 98 9.22 8.60 -16.67
N PHE A 99 8.14 8.82 -15.92
CA PHE A 99 6.77 8.85 -16.44
C PHE A 99 6.25 10.26 -16.66
N PHE A 100 6.65 11.20 -15.81
CA PHE A 100 6.24 12.58 -15.83
C PHE A 100 7.46 13.44 -16.13
N LYS A 101 7.62 13.81 -17.40
CA LYS A 101 8.81 14.58 -17.85
C LYS A 101 8.90 15.95 -17.16
N GLU A 102 7.77 16.58 -16.86
CA GLU A 102 7.67 17.86 -16.18
C GLU A 102 6.33 17.99 -15.44
N GLY A 103 6.25 18.88 -14.44
CA GLY A 103 4.98 19.30 -13.85
C GLY A 103 4.40 18.39 -12.78
N TYR A 104 5.21 17.57 -12.11
CA TYR A 104 4.75 16.83 -10.95
C TYR A 104 5.39 17.33 -9.64
N THR A 105 4.72 17.05 -8.53
CA THR A 105 5.22 17.24 -7.15
C THR A 105 5.09 15.94 -6.38
N TYR A 106 6.15 15.54 -5.70
CA TYR A 106 6.15 14.38 -4.82
C TYR A 106 6.73 14.73 -3.46
N ASP A 107 6.02 14.35 -2.39
CA ASP A 107 6.50 14.49 -1.01
C ASP A 107 6.09 13.24 -0.20
N TYR A 108 7.07 12.44 0.21
CA TYR A 108 6.81 11.20 0.91
C TYR A 108 6.23 11.40 2.32
N SER A 109 6.50 12.56 2.94
CA SER A 109 6.06 12.87 4.30
C SER A 109 4.68 13.51 4.37
N LYS A 110 4.21 14.07 3.26
CA LYS A 110 2.87 14.64 3.14
C LYS A 110 1.88 13.60 2.64
N GLY A 111 0.61 13.90 2.80
CA GLY A 111 -0.50 13.13 2.25
C GLY A 111 -1.66 14.03 1.89
N LEU A 112 -2.79 13.43 1.56
CA LEU A 112 -4.05 14.13 1.30
C LEU A 112 -4.86 14.23 2.59
N SER A 113 -5.61 15.30 2.78
CA SER A 113 -6.53 15.39 3.91
C SER A 113 -7.71 14.44 3.75
N PHE A 114 -8.32 14.03 4.86
CA PHE A 114 -9.48 13.14 4.84
C PHE A 114 -10.66 13.73 4.04
N GLU A 115 -10.82 15.05 4.06
CA GLU A 115 -11.86 15.76 3.32
C GLU A 115 -11.76 15.53 1.82
N VAL A 116 -10.54 15.40 1.26
CA VAL A 116 -10.33 15.11 -0.16
C VAL A 116 -10.81 13.69 -0.49
N LEU A 117 -10.50 12.70 0.36
CA LEU A 117 -10.98 11.34 0.19
C LEU A 117 -12.51 11.27 0.33
N ASN A 118 -13.04 12.00 1.31
CA ASN A 118 -14.48 12.00 1.62
C ASN A 118 -15.35 12.67 0.55
N GLN A 119 -14.78 13.42 -0.41
CA GLN A 119 -15.51 13.90 -1.59
C GLN A 119 -16.08 12.76 -2.43
N SER A 120 -15.54 11.57 -2.33
CA SER A 120 -16.07 10.34 -2.95
C SER A 120 -17.40 9.89 -2.36
N GLU A 121 -17.77 10.34 -1.14
CA GLU A 121 -18.98 10.00 -0.38
C GLU A 121 -19.15 8.52 -0.01
N ILE A 122 -18.13 7.70 -0.26
CA ILE A 122 -18.19 6.25 0.03
C ILE A 122 -17.56 5.87 1.36
N LEU A 123 -16.85 6.78 2.02
CA LEU A 123 -16.11 6.47 3.23
C LEU A 123 -16.94 6.61 4.50
N ASN A 124 -16.76 5.69 5.44
CA ASN A 124 -17.11 5.91 6.83
C ASN A 124 -16.03 6.77 7.48
N ARG A 125 -16.43 7.59 8.46
CA ARG A 125 -15.49 8.42 9.20
C ARG A 125 -14.66 7.55 10.14
N PRO A 126 -13.33 7.48 9.97
CA PRO A 126 -12.46 6.73 10.86
C PRO A 126 -12.26 7.45 12.20
N ASP A 127 -11.84 6.69 13.22
CA ASP A 127 -11.40 7.27 14.50
C ASP A 127 -10.03 7.95 14.36
N GLU A 128 -9.15 7.38 13.54
CA GLU A 128 -7.85 7.97 13.22
C GLU A 128 -7.56 7.81 11.72
N TYR A 129 -6.94 8.83 11.14
CA TYR A 129 -6.54 8.87 9.74
C TYR A 129 -5.05 9.15 9.62
N LYS A 130 -4.33 8.27 8.92
CA LYS A 130 -2.92 8.45 8.57
C LYS A 130 -2.77 8.54 7.06
N THR A 131 -1.83 9.38 6.61
CA THR A 131 -1.58 9.56 5.19
C THR A 131 -0.12 9.90 4.92
N SER A 132 0.36 9.55 3.72
CA SER A 132 1.75 9.80 3.29
C SER A 132 1.87 9.66 1.77
N ASN A 133 3.08 9.87 1.25
CA ASN A 133 3.38 9.66 -0.17
C ASN A 133 2.50 10.51 -1.11
N TYR A 134 2.34 11.79 -0.79
CA TYR A 134 1.63 12.74 -1.65
C TYR A 134 2.28 12.84 -3.03
N PHE A 135 1.45 12.78 -4.05
CA PHE A 135 1.83 12.99 -5.43
C PHE A 135 0.79 13.89 -6.12
N CYS A 136 1.26 14.81 -6.93
CA CYS A 136 0.41 15.64 -7.78
C CYS A 136 1.07 15.85 -9.12
N SER A 137 0.33 15.67 -10.21
CA SER A 137 0.75 16.04 -11.57
C SER A 137 -0.35 16.81 -12.27
N ARG A 138 0.04 17.73 -13.15
CA ARG A 138 -0.85 18.49 -14.03
C ARG A 138 -0.34 18.35 -15.44
N ASN A 139 -1.15 17.80 -16.31
CA ASN A 139 -0.83 17.65 -17.72
C ASN A 139 -2.08 17.92 -18.56
N GLU A 140 -1.98 18.79 -19.58
CA GLU A 140 -3.01 19.06 -20.61
C GLU A 140 -4.44 19.21 -20.09
N GLY A 141 -4.61 19.85 -18.91
CA GLY A 141 -5.92 20.05 -18.29
C GLY A 141 -6.36 18.96 -17.32
N LEU A 142 -5.72 17.79 -17.32
CA LEU A 142 -5.94 16.75 -16.32
C LEU A 142 -5.08 17.02 -15.09
N THR A 143 -5.69 17.08 -13.91
CA THR A 143 -4.96 17.08 -12.64
C THR A 143 -5.07 15.71 -12.01
N PHE A 144 -3.93 15.14 -11.65
CA PHE A 144 -3.83 13.86 -10.98
C PHE A 144 -3.18 14.04 -9.60
N VAL A 145 -3.87 13.62 -8.57
CA VAL A 145 -3.39 13.71 -7.18
C VAL A 145 -3.51 12.33 -6.54
N GLY A 146 -2.52 11.94 -5.77
CA GLY A 146 -2.55 10.64 -5.07
C GLY A 146 -1.83 10.67 -3.73
N ALA A 147 -2.18 9.73 -2.85
CA ALA A 147 -1.51 9.48 -1.58
C ALA A 147 -1.78 8.04 -1.09
N ASP A 148 -0.93 7.59 -0.18
CA ASP A 148 -1.22 6.43 0.65
C ASP A 148 -2.08 6.86 1.84
N TYR A 149 -3.01 6.00 2.27
CA TYR A 149 -3.87 6.24 3.42
C TYR A 149 -3.95 5.01 4.33
N ASP A 150 -4.31 5.24 5.59
CA ASP A 150 -4.73 4.22 6.53
C ASP A 150 -5.91 4.76 7.35
N LEU A 151 -7.08 4.13 7.21
CA LEU A 151 -8.29 4.44 7.94
C LEU A 151 -8.35 3.50 9.13
N ILE A 152 -8.25 4.03 10.36
CA ILE A 152 -8.15 3.25 11.58
C ILE A 152 -9.45 3.40 12.35
N PHE A 153 -10.06 2.26 12.70
CA PHE A 153 -11.29 2.16 13.49
C PHE A 153 -10.99 1.48 14.82
N TYR A 154 -11.55 2.01 15.90
CA TYR A 154 -11.34 1.50 17.26
C TYR A 154 -12.52 0.66 17.70
N HIS A 155 -12.23 -0.59 18.09
CA HIS A 155 -13.21 -1.48 18.69
C HIS A 155 -12.88 -1.69 20.16
N TYR A 156 -13.90 -1.55 21.00
CA TYR A 156 -13.78 -1.75 22.44
C TYR A 156 -14.51 -3.01 22.84
N TYR A 157 -13.85 -3.86 23.62
CA TYR A 157 -14.47 -5.02 24.25
C TYR A 157 -14.06 -5.13 25.71
N THR A 158 -14.89 -5.77 26.50
CA THR A 158 -14.62 -6.03 27.91
C THR A 158 -14.32 -7.51 28.07
N ASP A 159 -13.23 -7.86 28.73
CA ASP A 159 -12.85 -9.23 29.02
C ASP A 159 -13.71 -9.83 30.15
N LYS A 160 -13.50 -11.10 30.48
CA LYS A 160 -14.24 -11.82 31.54
C LYS A 160 -13.98 -11.26 32.94
N ASP A 161 -12.87 -10.56 33.12
CA ASP A 161 -12.44 -9.96 34.38
C ASP A 161 -12.91 -8.51 34.52
N GLY A 162 -13.70 -8.00 33.56
CA GLY A 162 -14.26 -6.65 33.56
C GLY A 162 -13.31 -5.56 33.02
N ASN A 163 -12.12 -5.90 32.49
CA ASN A 163 -11.19 -4.94 31.96
C ASN A 163 -11.59 -4.55 30.53
N ARG A 164 -11.55 -3.25 30.23
CA ARG A 164 -11.85 -2.71 28.90
C ARG A 164 -10.59 -2.68 28.05
N HIS A 165 -10.65 -3.34 26.91
CA HIS A 165 -9.59 -3.40 25.92
C HIS A 165 -9.99 -2.66 24.65
N ARG A 166 -9.00 -2.11 23.93
CA ARG A 166 -9.15 -1.49 22.62
C ARG A 166 -8.37 -2.28 21.57
N THR A 167 -9.00 -2.61 20.47
CA THR A 167 -8.35 -3.11 19.25
C THR A 167 -8.45 -2.08 18.15
N GLU A 168 -7.47 -2.09 17.25
CA GLU A 168 -7.39 -1.19 16.10
C GLU A 168 -7.58 -2.02 14.82
N ASN A 169 -8.54 -1.61 14.00
CA ASN A 169 -8.76 -2.19 12.69
C ASN A 169 -8.20 -1.23 11.64
N HIS A 170 -7.08 -1.63 11.00
CA HIS A 170 -6.38 -0.86 9.98
C HIS A 170 -6.91 -1.19 8.59
N ASN A 171 -7.22 -0.15 7.83
CA ASN A 171 -7.64 -0.24 6.43
C ASN A 171 -6.70 0.59 5.55
N PRO A 172 -5.47 0.09 5.31
CA PRO A 172 -4.49 0.80 4.50
C PRO A 172 -4.82 0.70 3.02
N GLY A 173 -4.40 1.70 2.27
CA GLY A 173 -4.57 1.69 0.82
C GLY A 173 -3.88 2.84 0.11
N LYS A 174 -4.17 2.94 -1.18
CA LYS A 174 -3.78 4.07 -2.03
C LYS A 174 -5.03 4.73 -2.58
N PHE A 175 -4.98 6.04 -2.63
CA PHE A 175 -6.07 6.85 -3.14
C PHE A 175 -5.55 7.79 -4.22
N TYR A 176 -6.30 7.89 -5.31
CA TYR A 176 -5.99 8.78 -6.42
C TYR A 176 -7.24 9.52 -6.87
N VAL A 177 -7.05 10.78 -7.28
CA VAL A 177 -8.10 11.61 -7.85
C VAL A 177 -7.60 12.17 -9.17
N PHE A 178 -8.33 11.90 -10.22
CA PHE A 178 -8.18 12.52 -11.52
C PHE A 178 -9.28 13.59 -11.67
N THR A 179 -8.88 14.82 -11.97
CA THR A 179 -9.83 15.90 -12.20
C THR A 179 -9.83 16.27 -13.67
N TYR A 180 -10.95 16.09 -14.32
CA TYR A 180 -11.16 16.35 -15.74
C TYR A 180 -11.65 17.78 -15.99
N PRO A 181 -11.42 18.36 -17.17
CA PRO A 181 -11.89 19.72 -17.50
C PRO A 181 -13.41 19.85 -17.53
N ARG A 182 -14.12 18.74 -17.68
CA ARG A 182 -15.58 18.69 -17.81
C ARG A 182 -16.23 17.90 -16.69
N LYS A 183 -17.58 18.08 -16.55
CA LYS A 183 -18.38 17.35 -15.58
C LYS A 183 -19.07 16.15 -16.23
N PHE A 184 -19.21 15.09 -15.47
CA PHE A 184 -20.08 13.96 -15.76
C PHE A 184 -21.44 14.21 -15.10
N ASN A 185 -22.54 13.90 -15.80
CA ASN A 185 -23.88 14.22 -15.30
C ASN A 185 -24.37 13.24 -14.23
N HIS A 186 -23.78 12.05 -14.17
CA HIS A 186 -24.24 10.95 -13.33
C HIS A 186 -23.15 10.45 -12.39
N TYR A 187 -23.59 9.92 -11.25
CA TYR A 187 -22.73 9.20 -10.31
C TYR A 187 -22.59 7.74 -10.75
N LEU A 188 -21.36 7.26 -10.86
CA LEU A 188 -21.06 5.88 -11.18
C LEU A 188 -20.08 5.33 -10.15
N LEU A 189 -20.41 4.19 -9.53
CA LEU A 189 -19.56 3.44 -8.63
C LEU A 189 -19.32 2.03 -9.17
N ILE A 190 -18.06 1.67 -9.35
CA ILE A 190 -17.60 0.32 -9.64
C ILE A 190 -16.85 -0.18 -8.41
N MET A 191 -17.29 -1.27 -7.84
CA MET A 191 -16.68 -1.84 -6.64
C MET A 191 -16.43 -3.32 -6.85
N GLU A 192 -15.21 -3.77 -6.58
CA GLU A 192 -14.92 -5.20 -6.51
C GLU A 192 -15.77 -5.85 -5.42
N LYS A 193 -16.35 -7.01 -5.72
CA LYS A 193 -17.18 -7.77 -4.76
C LYS A 193 -16.36 -8.14 -3.52
N ASN A 194 -17.03 -8.15 -2.37
CA ASN A 194 -16.40 -8.37 -1.05
C ASN A 194 -15.41 -7.26 -0.61
N ASN A 195 -15.45 -6.10 -1.26
CA ASN A 195 -14.72 -4.91 -0.84
C ASN A 195 -15.45 -4.17 0.30
N GLY A 196 -16.52 -4.74 0.79
CA GLY A 196 -17.21 -4.27 1.98
C GLY A 196 -16.31 -4.42 3.20
N GLY A 197 -16.44 -3.53 4.12
CA GLY A 197 -15.75 -3.50 5.38
C GLY A 197 -16.17 -2.24 6.10
N GLU A 198 -15.62 -2.03 7.28
CA GLU A 198 -15.95 -0.88 8.10
C GLU A 198 -15.60 0.46 7.42
N ALA A 199 -14.59 0.46 6.54
CA ALA A 199 -14.09 1.66 5.89
C ALA A 199 -15.02 2.22 4.81
N PHE A 200 -15.83 1.37 4.14
CA PHE A 200 -16.61 1.76 2.98
C PHE A 200 -18.10 1.55 3.18
N ARG A 201 -18.89 2.57 2.81
CA ARG A 201 -20.34 2.49 2.77
C ARG A 201 -20.78 1.78 1.50
N LEU A 202 -21.57 0.74 1.63
CA LEU A 202 -22.27 0.18 0.48
C LEU A 202 -23.46 1.10 0.13
N PRO A 203 -23.71 1.33 -1.17
CA PRO A 203 -24.90 2.07 -1.58
C PRO A 203 -26.16 1.42 -1.04
N ASN A 204 -27.01 2.19 -0.36
CA ASN A 204 -28.28 1.67 0.17
C ASN A 204 -29.14 1.12 -0.96
N LYS A 205 -29.29 -0.22 -1.03
CA LYS A 205 -30.32 -0.98 -1.76
C LYS A 205 -30.60 -0.62 -3.24
N LYS A 206 -29.74 0.11 -3.94
CA LYS A 206 -29.83 0.13 -5.41
C LYS A 206 -29.36 -1.23 -5.90
N SER A 207 -30.14 -1.91 -6.71
CA SER A 207 -29.70 -3.13 -7.39
C SER A 207 -28.47 -2.81 -8.22
N ALA A 208 -27.44 -3.65 -8.12
CA ALA A 208 -26.28 -3.52 -8.99
C ALA A 208 -26.72 -3.71 -10.45
N ILE A 209 -26.13 -2.93 -11.35
CA ILE A 209 -26.36 -3.05 -12.79
C ILE A 209 -25.62 -4.30 -13.27
N GLU A 210 -26.33 -5.18 -13.97
CA GLU A 210 -25.75 -6.39 -14.57
C GLU A 210 -25.38 -6.11 -16.04
N PHE A 211 -24.17 -6.51 -16.40
CA PHE A 211 -23.61 -6.44 -17.74
C PHE A 211 -23.69 -7.82 -18.42
N GLU A 212 -23.50 -7.87 -19.74
CA GLU A 212 -23.51 -9.14 -20.47
C GLU A 212 -22.35 -10.08 -20.04
N SER A 213 -21.24 -9.54 -19.61
CA SER A 213 -20.08 -10.31 -19.14
C SER A 213 -20.33 -10.91 -17.76
N MET A 214 -20.57 -12.22 -17.70
CA MET A 214 -20.72 -12.95 -16.43
C MET A 214 -19.47 -12.87 -15.57
N ASP A 215 -18.26 -12.88 -16.17
CA ASP A 215 -17.01 -12.84 -15.42
C ASP A 215 -16.76 -11.47 -14.82
N PHE A 216 -17.14 -10.39 -15.50
CA PHE A 216 -17.15 -9.05 -14.94
C PHE A 216 -18.14 -8.95 -13.77
N ASN A 217 -19.36 -9.43 -13.94
CA ASN A 217 -20.39 -9.40 -12.89
C ASN A 217 -20.03 -10.27 -11.67
N LYS A 218 -19.22 -11.32 -11.82
CA LYS A 218 -18.71 -12.09 -10.68
C LYS A 218 -17.70 -11.29 -9.86
N ARG A 219 -16.88 -10.45 -10.49
CA ARG A 219 -15.81 -9.68 -9.84
C ARG A 219 -16.29 -8.35 -9.30
N PHE A 220 -17.10 -7.63 -10.07
CA PHE A 220 -17.51 -6.25 -9.79
C PHE A 220 -19.01 -6.11 -9.56
N SER A 221 -19.38 -5.17 -8.70
CA SER A 221 -20.72 -4.62 -8.58
C SER A 221 -20.68 -3.17 -9.06
N VAL A 222 -21.61 -2.82 -9.94
CA VAL A 222 -21.72 -1.47 -10.52
C VAL A 222 -23.02 -0.83 -10.07
N PHE A 223 -22.93 0.41 -9.59
CA PHE A 223 -24.06 1.21 -9.16
C PHE A 223 -24.02 2.55 -9.89
N CYS A 224 -25.14 2.94 -10.46
CA CYS A 224 -25.29 4.22 -11.15
C CYS A 224 -26.70 4.74 -10.92
N ASP A 225 -26.85 6.06 -10.92
CA ASP A 225 -28.18 6.71 -10.89
C ASP A 225 -28.89 6.62 -12.25
N ASP A 226 -28.11 6.46 -13.35
CA ASP A 226 -28.63 6.18 -14.69
C ASP A 226 -27.94 4.93 -15.29
N PRO A 227 -28.70 3.84 -15.57
CA PRO A 227 -28.14 2.63 -16.20
C PRO A 227 -27.59 2.88 -17.61
N ALA A 228 -28.19 3.78 -18.40
CA ALA A 228 -27.74 4.07 -19.76
C ALA A 228 -26.32 4.69 -19.71
N PHE A 229 -26.08 5.61 -18.78
CA PHE A 229 -24.76 6.18 -18.55
C PHE A 229 -23.74 5.09 -18.13
N ALA A 230 -24.14 4.15 -17.27
CA ALA A 230 -23.26 3.06 -16.89
C ALA A 230 -22.82 2.21 -18.09
N PHE A 231 -23.75 1.82 -18.98
CA PHE A 231 -23.41 1.07 -20.19
C PHE A 231 -22.58 1.89 -21.19
N PHE A 232 -22.79 3.20 -21.23
CA PHE A 232 -22.02 4.09 -22.08
C PHE A 232 -20.54 4.21 -21.60
N VAL A 233 -20.32 4.28 -20.29
CA VAL A 233 -18.97 4.36 -19.70
C VAL A 233 -18.29 3.00 -19.70
N ILE A 234 -18.98 1.96 -19.21
CA ILE A 234 -18.41 0.62 -19.00
C ILE A 234 -18.66 -0.24 -20.23
N THR A 235 -17.99 0.11 -21.32
CA THR A 235 -18.01 -0.68 -22.56
C THR A 235 -17.37 -2.06 -22.34
N PRO A 236 -17.57 -3.06 -23.22
CA PRO A 236 -16.90 -4.37 -23.13
C PRO A 236 -15.38 -4.25 -23.01
N GLN A 237 -14.75 -3.28 -23.70
CA GLN A 237 -13.32 -3.03 -23.59
C GLN A 237 -12.93 -2.54 -22.20
N VAL A 238 -13.69 -1.60 -21.61
CA VAL A 238 -13.46 -1.11 -20.24
C VAL A 238 -13.63 -2.24 -19.22
N GLN A 239 -14.61 -3.15 -19.40
CA GLN A 239 -14.77 -4.33 -18.55
C GLN A 239 -13.53 -5.22 -18.58
N LEU A 240 -12.98 -5.50 -19.77
CA LEU A 240 -11.74 -6.28 -19.93
C LEU A 240 -10.54 -5.58 -19.28
N ASN A 241 -10.41 -4.26 -19.47
CA ASN A 241 -9.33 -3.49 -18.88
C ASN A 241 -9.40 -3.47 -17.35
N LEU A 242 -10.60 -3.31 -16.76
CA LEU A 242 -10.81 -3.37 -15.32
C LEU A 242 -10.46 -4.76 -14.75
N MET A 243 -10.88 -5.84 -15.41
CA MET A 243 -10.51 -7.20 -14.99
C MET A 243 -9.01 -7.45 -15.06
N LYS A 244 -8.37 -6.99 -16.13
CA LYS A 244 -6.91 -7.07 -16.27
C LYS A 244 -6.18 -6.27 -15.19
N PHE A 245 -6.65 -5.05 -14.94
CA PHE A 245 -6.10 -4.20 -13.88
C PHE A 245 -6.21 -4.88 -12.51
N ASP A 246 -7.36 -5.49 -12.22
CA ASP A 246 -7.61 -6.25 -10.99
C ASP A 246 -6.63 -7.47 -10.86
N ASP A 247 -6.38 -8.18 -11.96
CA ASP A 247 -5.38 -9.25 -11.99
C ASP A 247 -3.94 -8.74 -11.76
N ASP A 248 -3.65 -7.52 -12.21
CA ASP A 248 -2.32 -6.89 -12.10
C ASP A 248 -2.03 -6.31 -10.71
N ILE A 249 -3.06 -5.97 -9.93
CA ILE A 249 -2.91 -5.43 -8.59
C ILE A 249 -3.08 -6.51 -7.50
N SER A 250 -2.55 -6.23 -6.30
CA SER A 250 -2.82 -7.01 -5.09
C SER A 250 -3.56 -6.11 -4.09
N SER A 251 -4.75 -5.67 -4.49
CA SER A 251 -5.59 -4.77 -3.69
C SER A 251 -7.04 -4.94 -4.11
N ARG A 252 -7.95 -4.38 -3.36
CA ARG A 252 -9.36 -4.32 -3.71
C ARG A 252 -9.67 -2.97 -4.35
N LEU A 253 -10.27 -3.01 -5.52
CA LEU A 253 -10.50 -1.86 -6.38
C LEU A 253 -11.88 -1.23 -6.12
N ILE A 254 -11.90 0.11 -5.99
CA ILE A 254 -13.11 0.92 -6.05
C ILE A 254 -12.84 2.10 -6.99
N VAL A 255 -13.70 2.29 -7.96
CA VAL A 255 -13.65 3.38 -8.93
C VAL A 255 -14.96 4.17 -8.86
N ILE A 256 -14.87 5.49 -8.75
CA ILE A 256 -16.05 6.36 -8.66
C ILE A 256 -15.89 7.50 -9.65
N LEU A 257 -16.90 7.68 -10.49
CA LEU A 257 -17.10 8.90 -11.27
C LEU A 257 -18.12 9.77 -10.56
N LYS A 258 -17.74 11.00 -10.26
CA LYS A 258 -18.62 11.98 -9.65
C LYS A 258 -18.22 13.38 -10.10
N GLU A 259 -19.16 14.15 -10.58
CA GLU A 259 -18.92 15.50 -11.10
C GLU A 259 -17.82 15.47 -12.18
N ASN A 260 -16.71 16.16 -11.96
CA ASN A 260 -15.57 16.17 -12.88
C ASN A 260 -14.38 15.30 -12.39
N LYS A 261 -14.65 14.35 -11.51
CA LYS A 261 -13.58 13.56 -10.85
C LYS A 261 -13.77 12.07 -11.03
N LEU A 262 -12.65 11.40 -11.25
CA LEU A 262 -12.51 9.96 -11.09
C LEU A 262 -11.74 9.72 -9.78
N PHE A 263 -12.36 9.05 -8.83
CA PHE A 263 -11.74 8.61 -7.60
C PHE A 263 -11.39 7.13 -7.73
N LEU A 264 -10.16 6.80 -7.38
CA LEU A 264 -9.64 5.45 -7.39
C LEU A 264 -9.12 5.08 -6.00
N PHE A 265 -9.72 4.07 -5.38
CA PHE A 265 -9.21 3.46 -4.16
C PHE A 265 -8.65 2.08 -4.48
N MET A 266 -7.44 1.83 -4.02
CA MET A 266 -6.78 0.54 -4.01
C MET A 266 -6.63 0.12 -2.55
N ASN A 267 -7.69 -0.49 -1.99
CA ASN A 267 -7.76 -0.85 -0.58
C ASN A 267 -6.94 -2.11 -0.30
N ASN A 268 -6.26 -2.16 0.85
CA ASN A 268 -5.33 -3.23 1.23
C ASN A 268 -4.22 -3.47 0.19
N PHE A 269 -3.76 -2.38 -0.43
CA PHE A 269 -2.72 -2.47 -1.45
C PHE A 269 -1.43 -3.07 -0.87
N THR A 270 -0.99 -4.15 -1.49
CA THR A 270 0.31 -4.75 -1.21
C THR A 270 1.12 -4.76 -2.50
N SER A 271 2.26 -4.07 -2.51
CA SER A 271 3.17 -4.11 -3.66
C SER A 271 3.60 -5.55 -3.96
N LYS A 272 3.40 -5.97 -5.21
CA LYS A 272 3.93 -7.26 -5.72
C LYS A 272 5.45 -7.23 -5.78
N THR A 273 6.03 -6.03 -5.90
CA THR A 273 7.47 -5.82 -5.97
C THR A 273 8.05 -5.59 -4.57
N LYS A 274 8.60 -6.66 -3.99
CA LYS A 274 9.25 -6.59 -2.67
C LYS A 274 10.69 -6.15 -2.83
N ILE A 275 10.94 -4.83 -2.76
CA ILE A 275 12.30 -4.31 -2.62
C ILE A 275 12.80 -4.63 -1.21
N SER A 276 13.89 -5.40 -1.14
CA SER A 276 14.47 -5.87 0.11
C SER A 276 15.94 -5.48 0.23
N LEU A 277 16.35 -5.10 1.44
CA LEU A 277 17.76 -4.83 1.76
C LEU A 277 18.68 -6.01 1.45
N PHE A 278 18.16 -7.25 1.58
CA PHE A 278 18.96 -8.47 1.49
C PHE A 278 18.97 -9.11 0.09
N LYS A 279 18.16 -8.64 -0.84
CA LYS A 279 18.16 -9.07 -2.24
C LYS A 279 18.84 -8.02 -3.10
N LYS A 280 19.59 -8.46 -4.13
CA LYS A 280 20.16 -7.56 -5.13
C LYS A 280 19.02 -6.89 -5.88
N LEU A 281 19.16 -5.59 -6.14
CA LEU A 281 18.26 -4.87 -7.04
C LEU A 281 18.67 -5.20 -8.46
N ASP A 282 17.85 -5.94 -9.16
CA ASP A 282 18.01 -6.19 -10.59
C ASP A 282 17.07 -5.28 -11.41
N GLN A 283 17.36 -5.17 -12.70
CA GLN A 283 16.59 -4.32 -13.61
C GLN A 283 15.13 -4.76 -13.72
N GLU A 284 14.85 -6.04 -13.60
CA GLU A 284 13.49 -6.58 -13.65
C GLU A 284 12.65 -6.09 -12.45
N GLN A 285 13.22 -6.15 -11.24
CA GLN A 285 12.56 -5.64 -10.03
C GLN A 285 12.31 -4.13 -10.11
N ILE A 286 13.27 -3.40 -10.66
CA ILE A 286 13.16 -1.95 -10.87
C ILE A 286 12.02 -1.64 -11.85
N ASN A 287 11.98 -2.34 -12.98
CA ASN A 287 10.93 -2.16 -13.98
C ASN A 287 9.54 -2.52 -13.43
N LYS A 288 9.44 -3.60 -12.64
CA LYS A 288 8.19 -3.97 -11.94
C LYS A 288 7.74 -2.89 -10.97
N TYR A 289 8.66 -2.35 -10.18
CA TYR A 289 8.33 -1.26 -9.25
C TYR A 289 7.85 0.00 -10.00
N ALA A 290 8.54 0.35 -11.07
CA ALA A 290 8.16 1.47 -11.93
C ALA A 290 6.77 1.25 -12.57
N SER A 291 6.47 0.05 -13.05
CA SER A 291 5.15 -0.27 -13.62
C SER A 291 4.03 -0.18 -12.58
N GLU A 292 4.24 -0.61 -11.33
CA GLU A 292 3.27 -0.45 -10.25
C GLU A 292 2.94 1.03 -9.96
N LEU A 293 3.91 1.94 -10.09
CA LEU A 293 3.67 3.38 -9.93
C LEU A 293 2.83 3.97 -11.07
N LYS A 294 2.89 3.37 -12.25
CA LYS A 294 2.12 3.79 -13.43
C LYS A 294 0.68 3.27 -13.43
N LEU A 295 0.38 2.21 -12.69
CA LEU A 295 -0.94 1.54 -12.71
C LEU A 295 -2.15 2.49 -12.65
N PRO A 296 -2.21 3.50 -11.73
CA PRO A 296 -3.37 4.39 -11.66
C PRO A 296 -3.61 5.19 -12.93
N LEU A 297 -2.52 5.62 -13.60
CA LEU A 297 -2.59 6.33 -14.89
C LEU A 297 -3.10 5.40 -15.99
N THR A 298 -2.56 4.18 -16.04
CA THR A 298 -3.01 3.18 -17.02
C THR A 298 -4.51 2.92 -16.89
N LEU A 299 -5.03 2.82 -15.66
CA LEU A 299 -6.47 2.66 -15.46
C LEU A 299 -7.26 3.88 -15.95
N ALA A 300 -6.80 5.10 -15.63
CA ALA A 300 -7.48 6.32 -16.08
C ALA A 300 -7.51 6.43 -17.62
N ASP A 301 -6.38 6.09 -18.26
CA ASP A 301 -6.28 6.02 -19.73
C ASP A 301 -7.21 4.92 -20.30
N ASP A 302 -7.23 3.75 -19.67
CA ASP A 302 -8.05 2.58 -20.07
C ASP A 302 -9.55 2.83 -19.91
N MET A 303 -9.95 3.68 -18.98
CA MET A 303 -11.35 4.14 -18.86
C MET A 303 -11.77 5.11 -19.95
N ASP A 304 -10.77 5.70 -20.66
CA ASP A 304 -10.97 6.42 -21.91
C ASP A 304 -11.97 7.61 -21.81
N LEU A 305 -11.95 8.27 -20.66
CA LEU A 305 -12.88 9.34 -20.32
C LEU A 305 -12.58 10.66 -21.04
N GLU A 306 -11.43 10.78 -21.72
CA GLU A 306 -11.06 11.98 -22.47
C GLU A 306 -11.54 11.97 -23.94
N LYS A 307 -12.06 10.84 -24.44
CA LYS A 307 -12.51 10.73 -25.83
C LYS A 307 -13.63 11.72 -26.21
N GLU A 308 -13.66 12.06 -27.50
CA GLU A 308 -14.66 12.94 -28.12
C GLU A 308 -16.11 12.53 -27.85
N LYS A 309 -16.38 11.19 -27.69
CA LYS A 309 -17.72 10.70 -27.35
C LYS A 309 -18.32 11.36 -26.10
N PHE A 310 -17.43 11.77 -25.18
CA PHE A 310 -17.83 12.52 -24.02
C PHE A 310 -17.78 14.04 -24.25
N HIS A 311 -17.35 14.55 -25.40
CA HIS A 311 -17.33 15.98 -25.76
C HIS A 311 -18.62 16.47 -26.43
N ASN A 312 -19.48 15.57 -26.94
CA ASN A 312 -20.74 15.96 -27.55
C ASN A 312 -21.73 16.47 -26.49
N LYS A 313 -22.15 17.71 -26.64
CA LYS A 313 -23.15 18.35 -25.79
C LYS A 313 -24.56 17.70 -25.90
N ASP A 314 -24.74 16.76 -26.81
CA ASP A 314 -26.03 16.17 -27.18
C ASP A 314 -26.39 14.90 -26.37
N PHE A 315 -25.56 14.50 -25.43
CA PHE A 315 -25.90 13.44 -24.47
C PHE A 315 -26.43 14.04 -23.16
N GLU A 316 -27.56 14.75 -23.25
CA GLU A 316 -28.51 14.88 -22.16
C GLU A 316 -29.33 13.58 -22.13
N PHE A 317 -28.99 12.66 -21.26
CA PHE A 317 -29.84 11.54 -20.91
C PHE A 317 -30.83 11.94 -19.85
#